data_c1eff8d450c28b162bbf4db41f6c7927
#
_entry.id   c1eff8d450c28b162bbf4db41f6c7927
#
_cell.length_a   1.000
_cell.length_b   1.000
_cell.length_c   1.000
_cell.angle_alpha   90.00
_cell.angle_beta   90.00
_cell.angle_gamma   90.00
#
_symmetry.space_group_name_H-M   'P 1'
#
loop_
_entity.id
_entity.type
_entity.pdbx_description
1 polymer ?
#
loop_
_entity_poly.entity_id
_entity_poly.type
_entity_poly.pdbx_seq_one_letter_code
_entity_poly.pdbx_strand_id
1 'polypeptide(L)'
;MVFSSFVFLLAFLPIVLLLYYLCPARLRNLVLLVFSLVFYAWGEPVYVLIMLFSIVFDYANGRLIEHFKNKNCPGKAKAALIVDLCGNLAILGFFKYTDFVIGSINSITGAGLSLLHIALPIGISFYTFQTMSYTIDVYRGEVAAQKNILTFATYVTLFPQLIAGPIVQYKTVEKELMHRKVTLEDFSEGAFRFSVGLAKKVLLANQIGNLWNSISQLNHMSVATAWLGAIAYSFQIYFDFSGYSDMAIGLGRMFGFYFLENFNFPYMSKTITEFWRRWHISLSSWFREYVYIPLGGNRKGLVRQLFNIMVVWMLTGLWHGANWNFVLWGVYYGVLLMIEKLFLLKWLDKLPNWIGHIYSMFLVVIGWTIFAQTDIHQLGEYLKTMFGIGHVAVADSDFLYFLGSNAVLLVALIAASIDYRVWMRRLKQGKDATIYDAIATSKGWTIAKPVLMVVFLLVSFAFLVGDSYNPFLYFRF
;
A
#
# COMPACT_ATOMS: atom_id res chain seq x y z
N MET A 1 -11.79 -6.48 -11.29
CA MET A 1 -12.70 -6.85 -10.16
C MET A 1 -12.13 -6.25 -8.88
N VAL A 2 -12.94 -5.86 -7.88
CA VAL A 2 -12.45 -5.34 -6.59
C VAL A 2 -12.94 -6.20 -5.44
N PHE A 3 -12.16 -6.30 -4.34
CA PHE A 3 -12.50 -7.19 -3.20
C PHE A 3 -13.80 -6.82 -2.48
N SER A 4 -14.17 -5.54 -2.50
CA SER A 4 -15.41 -5.02 -1.93
C SER A 4 -16.60 -5.04 -2.89
N SER A 5 -16.58 -5.85 -3.95
CA SER A 5 -17.73 -6.00 -4.86
C SER A 5 -18.53 -7.27 -4.56
N PHE A 6 -19.84 -7.24 -4.79
CA PHE A 6 -20.69 -8.42 -4.64
C PHE A 6 -20.26 -9.58 -5.53
N VAL A 7 -19.83 -9.30 -6.77
CA VAL A 7 -19.33 -10.34 -7.68
C VAL A 7 -18.13 -11.06 -7.08
N PHE A 8 -17.21 -10.31 -6.44
CA PHE A 8 -16.07 -10.92 -5.77
C PHE A 8 -16.51 -11.73 -4.54
N LEU A 9 -17.32 -11.14 -3.67
CA LEU A 9 -17.66 -11.73 -2.37
C LEU A 9 -18.59 -12.94 -2.48
N LEU A 10 -19.58 -12.88 -3.39
CA LEU A 10 -20.64 -13.90 -3.48
C LEU A 10 -20.42 -14.93 -4.58
N ALA A 11 -19.61 -14.64 -5.59
CA ALA A 11 -19.34 -15.57 -6.67
C ALA A 11 -17.88 -15.97 -6.77
N PHE A 12 -16.97 -15.01 -7.02
CA PHE A 12 -15.57 -15.32 -7.30
C PHE A 12 -14.87 -16.00 -6.12
N LEU A 13 -14.93 -15.41 -4.93
CA LEU A 13 -14.21 -15.93 -3.75
C LEU A 13 -14.73 -17.30 -3.31
N PRO A 14 -16.05 -17.57 -3.20
CA PRO A 14 -16.55 -18.90 -2.89
C PRO A 14 -16.13 -19.96 -3.92
N ILE A 15 -16.21 -19.65 -5.22
CA ILE A 15 -15.85 -20.59 -6.28
C ILE A 15 -14.35 -20.92 -6.22
N VAL A 16 -13.47 -19.93 -6.11
CA VAL A 16 -12.03 -20.18 -6.04
C VAL A 16 -11.64 -20.94 -4.77
N LEU A 17 -12.24 -20.65 -3.63
CA LEU A 17 -12.02 -21.40 -2.39
C LEU A 17 -12.45 -22.86 -2.54
N LEU A 18 -13.66 -23.07 -3.05
CA LEU A 18 -14.19 -24.42 -3.27
C LEU A 18 -13.25 -25.24 -4.17
N LEU A 19 -12.90 -24.72 -5.33
CA LEU A 19 -12.02 -25.41 -6.28
C LEU A 19 -10.61 -25.61 -5.72
N TYR A 20 -10.07 -24.64 -4.99
CA TYR A 20 -8.76 -24.74 -4.36
C TYR A 20 -8.68 -25.87 -3.32
N TYR A 21 -9.72 -26.04 -2.50
CA TYR A 21 -9.74 -27.08 -1.47
C TYR A 21 -10.13 -28.45 -2.00
N LEU A 22 -10.95 -28.52 -3.05
CA LEU A 22 -11.33 -29.78 -3.69
C LEU A 22 -10.23 -30.35 -4.60
N CYS A 23 -9.35 -29.50 -5.16
CA CYS A 23 -8.31 -29.98 -6.05
C CYS A 23 -7.13 -30.63 -5.32
N PRO A 24 -6.42 -31.60 -5.98
CA PRO A 24 -5.17 -32.13 -5.45
C PRO A 24 -4.12 -31.04 -5.23
N ALA A 25 -3.25 -31.21 -4.22
CA ALA A 25 -2.24 -30.21 -3.87
C ALA A 25 -1.35 -29.77 -5.06
N ARG A 26 -1.09 -30.67 -6.01
CA ARG A 26 -0.30 -30.39 -7.23
C ARG A 26 -0.97 -29.37 -8.17
N LEU A 27 -2.29 -29.26 -8.15
CA LEU A 27 -3.06 -28.36 -9.02
C LEU A 27 -3.40 -27.03 -8.36
N ARG A 28 -3.13 -26.83 -7.08
CA ARG A 28 -3.47 -25.62 -6.34
C ARG A 28 -2.87 -24.36 -6.95
N ASN A 29 -1.62 -24.42 -7.43
CA ASN A 29 -1.00 -23.27 -8.11
C ASN A 29 -1.71 -22.98 -9.44
N LEU A 30 -2.09 -24.01 -10.20
CA LEU A 30 -2.83 -23.83 -11.46
C LEU A 30 -4.21 -23.19 -11.22
N VAL A 31 -4.94 -23.65 -10.20
CA VAL A 31 -6.23 -23.05 -9.82
C VAL A 31 -6.03 -21.56 -9.48
N LEU A 32 -5.06 -21.24 -8.62
CA LEU A 32 -4.78 -19.85 -8.27
C LEU A 32 -4.35 -19.02 -9.48
N LEU A 33 -3.50 -19.55 -10.37
CA LEU A 33 -3.09 -18.88 -11.59
C LEU A 33 -4.28 -18.53 -12.49
N VAL A 34 -5.13 -19.52 -12.80
CA VAL A 34 -6.30 -19.31 -13.68
C VAL A 34 -7.25 -18.27 -13.09
N PHE A 35 -7.60 -18.41 -11.80
CA PHE A 35 -8.48 -17.43 -11.15
C PHE A 35 -7.83 -16.04 -11.00
N SER A 36 -6.53 -15.95 -10.79
CA SER A 36 -5.82 -14.67 -10.77
C SER A 36 -5.82 -13.99 -12.14
N LEU A 37 -5.64 -14.73 -13.21
CA LEU A 37 -5.76 -14.20 -14.58
C LEU A 37 -7.20 -13.76 -14.89
N VAL A 38 -8.21 -14.52 -14.48
CA VAL A 38 -9.62 -14.12 -14.61
C VAL A 38 -9.90 -12.85 -13.79
N PHE A 39 -9.40 -12.76 -12.53
CA PHE A 39 -9.55 -11.59 -11.68
C PHE A 39 -8.96 -10.34 -12.32
N TYR A 40 -7.76 -10.44 -12.90
CA TYR A 40 -7.09 -9.33 -13.55
C TYR A 40 -7.78 -8.96 -14.88
N ALA A 41 -8.02 -9.92 -15.74
CA ALA A 41 -8.65 -9.70 -17.05
C ALA A 41 -10.08 -9.16 -16.94
N TRP A 42 -10.77 -9.34 -15.81
CA TRP A 42 -12.09 -8.77 -15.57
C TRP A 42 -12.09 -7.23 -15.64
N GLY A 43 -11.01 -6.59 -15.19
CA GLY A 43 -10.84 -5.13 -15.25
C GLY A 43 -9.94 -4.67 -16.38
N GLU A 44 -9.02 -5.53 -16.83
CA GLU A 44 -7.93 -5.21 -17.75
C GLU A 44 -7.77 -6.28 -18.85
N PRO A 45 -8.79 -6.45 -19.74
CA PRO A 45 -8.79 -7.57 -20.67
C PRO A 45 -7.63 -7.52 -21.70
N VAL A 46 -7.15 -6.33 -22.06
CA VAL A 46 -6.03 -6.15 -23.00
C VAL A 46 -4.68 -6.20 -22.27
N TYR A 47 -4.60 -5.55 -21.11
CA TYR A 47 -3.33 -5.41 -20.39
C TYR A 47 -2.87 -6.68 -19.67
N VAL A 48 -3.72 -7.70 -19.57
CA VAL A 48 -3.30 -9.04 -19.15
C VAL A 48 -2.19 -9.60 -20.05
N LEU A 49 -2.15 -9.21 -21.33
CA LEU A 49 -1.09 -9.63 -22.27
C LEU A 49 0.28 -9.04 -21.88
N ILE A 50 0.31 -7.80 -21.40
CA ILE A 50 1.54 -7.14 -20.92
C ILE A 50 2.05 -7.87 -19.67
N MET A 51 1.17 -8.21 -18.74
CA MET A 51 1.53 -8.97 -17.55
C MET A 51 2.07 -10.36 -17.93
N LEU A 52 1.45 -11.06 -18.88
CA LEU A 52 1.95 -12.35 -19.39
C LEU A 52 3.31 -12.20 -20.06
N PHE A 53 3.51 -11.14 -20.84
CA PHE A 53 4.81 -10.84 -21.44
C PHE A 53 5.88 -10.62 -20.36
N SER A 54 5.60 -9.79 -19.33
CA SER A 54 6.52 -9.54 -18.22
C SER A 54 6.87 -10.85 -17.49
N ILE A 55 5.89 -11.73 -17.24
CA ILE A 55 6.14 -13.04 -16.62
C ILE A 55 7.15 -13.86 -17.42
N VAL A 56 6.95 -13.98 -18.73
CA VAL A 56 7.85 -14.76 -19.60
C VAL A 56 9.23 -14.13 -19.67
N PHE A 57 9.28 -12.79 -19.79
CA PHE A 57 10.51 -12.01 -19.86
C PHE A 57 11.36 -12.16 -18.59
N ASP A 58 10.76 -11.95 -17.41
CA ASP A 58 11.47 -12.03 -16.14
C ASP A 58 11.84 -13.45 -15.76
N TYR A 59 10.98 -14.43 -16.07
CA TYR A 59 11.31 -15.86 -15.94
C TYR A 59 12.53 -16.24 -16.77
N ALA A 60 12.55 -15.83 -18.06
CA ALA A 60 13.67 -16.14 -18.95
C ALA A 60 14.98 -15.47 -18.46
N ASN A 61 14.93 -14.20 -18.07
CA ASN A 61 16.09 -13.48 -17.52
C ASN A 61 16.59 -14.10 -16.22
N GLY A 62 15.68 -14.47 -15.28
CA GLY A 62 16.06 -15.17 -14.06
C GLY A 62 16.82 -16.49 -14.35
N ARG A 63 16.32 -17.28 -15.31
CA ARG A 63 16.99 -18.52 -15.76
C ARG A 63 18.34 -18.25 -16.44
N LEU A 64 18.46 -17.19 -17.25
CA LEU A 64 19.71 -16.79 -17.88
C LEU A 64 20.75 -16.32 -16.86
N ILE A 65 20.34 -15.53 -15.88
CA ILE A 65 21.20 -15.07 -14.78
C ILE A 65 21.80 -16.27 -14.05
N GLU A 66 20.97 -17.22 -13.60
CA GLU A 66 21.43 -18.42 -12.90
C GLU A 66 22.36 -19.27 -13.79
N HIS A 67 22.00 -19.47 -15.06
CA HIS A 67 22.83 -20.22 -16.01
C HIS A 67 24.23 -19.62 -16.18
N PHE A 68 24.33 -18.29 -16.35
CA PHE A 68 25.62 -17.63 -16.51
C PHE A 68 26.43 -17.61 -15.20
N LYS A 69 25.76 -17.52 -14.05
CA LYS A 69 26.43 -17.66 -12.74
C LYS A 69 27.04 -19.05 -12.58
N ASN A 70 26.27 -20.10 -12.90
CA ASN A 70 26.73 -21.48 -12.81
C ASN A 70 27.88 -21.81 -13.78
N LYS A 71 27.98 -21.06 -14.90
CA LYS A 71 29.12 -21.12 -15.85
C LYS A 71 30.29 -20.20 -15.49
N ASN A 72 30.27 -19.57 -14.29
CA ASN A 72 31.29 -18.59 -13.89
C ASN A 72 31.49 -17.44 -14.89
N CYS A 73 30.40 -16.98 -15.52
CA CYS A 73 30.37 -15.86 -16.46
C CYS A 73 29.67 -14.61 -15.83
N PRO A 74 30.30 -13.93 -14.82
CA PRO A 74 29.63 -12.86 -14.08
C PRO A 74 29.24 -11.66 -14.95
N GLY A 75 30.02 -11.35 -15.99
CA GLY A 75 29.70 -10.28 -16.94
C GLY A 75 28.41 -10.53 -17.71
N LYS A 76 28.17 -11.78 -18.18
CA LYS A 76 26.94 -12.17 -18.87
C LYS A 76 25.74 -12.20 -17.93
N ALA A 77 25.93 -12.67 -16.69
CA ALA A 77 24.89 -12.64 -15.65
C ALA A 77 24.47 -11.20 -15.32
N LYS A 78 25.43 -10.27 -15.21
CA LYS A 78 25.16 -8.84 -15.00
C LYS A 78 24.47 -8.22 -16.22
N ALA A 79 24.85 -8.57 -17.44
CA ALA A 79 24.18 -8.09 -18.65
C ALA A 79 22.72 -8.54 -18.71
N ALA A 80 22.44 -9.80 -18.39
CA ALA A 80 21.07 -10.31 -18.33
C ALA A 80 20.23 -9.57 -17.26
N LEU A 81 20.78 -9.28 -16.08
CA LEU A 81 20.12 -8.45 -15.08
C LEU A 81 19.84 -7.03 -15.59
N ILE A 82 20.81 -6.39 -16.25
CA ILE A 82 20.62 -5.04 -16.80
C ILE A 82 19.51 -5.03 -17.85
N VAL A 83 19.48 -6.02 -18.76
CA VAL A 83 18.42 -6.18 -19.76
C VAL A 83 17.05 -6.30 -19.09
N ASP A 84 16.95 -7.12 -18.07
CA ASP A 84 15.73 -7.31 -17.26
C ASP A 84 15.25 -6.01 -16.64
N LEU A 85 16.13 -5.31 -15.90
CA LEU A 85 15.79 -4.06 -15.24
C LEU A 85 15.42 -2.94 -16.25
N CYS A 86 16.18 -2.82 -17.34
CA CYS A 86 15.87 -1.84 -18.39
C CYS A 86 14.55 -2.15 -19.09
N GLY A 87 14.25 -3.41 -19.39
CA GLY A 87 12.99 -3.83 -19.99
C GLY A 87 11.78 -3.51 -19.09
N ASN A 88 11.86 -3.90 -17.82
CA ASN A 88 10.81 -3.61 -16.84
C ASN A 88 10.60 -2.11 -16.64
N LEU A 89 11.68 -1.33 -16.49
CA LEU A 89 11.59 0.12 -16.33
C LEU A 89 11.13 0.82 -17.61
N ALA A 90 11.46 0.30 -18.80
CA ALA A 90 10.97 0.83 -20.06
C ALA A 90 9.46 0.63 -20.22
N ILE A 91 8.95 -0.56 -19.89
CA ILE A 91 7.50 -0.83 -19.90
C ILE A 91 6.77 0.08 -18.91
N LEU A 92 7.24 0.11 -17.65
CA LEU A 92 6.66 1.00 -16.64
C LEU A 92 6.75 2.47 -17.06
N GLY A 93 7.89 2.89 -17.60
CA GLY A 93 8.14 4.24 -18.10
C GLY A 93 7.18 4.64 -19.20
N PHE A 94 6.96 3.76 -20.17
CA PHE A 94 6.06 4.00 -21.28
C PHE A 94 4.60 4.18 -20.81
N PHE A 95 4.08 3.28 -20.01
CA PHE A 95 2.68 3.36 -19.59
C PHE A 95 2.42 4.44 -18.54
N LYS A 96 3.36 4.71 -17.65
CA LYS A 96 3.15 5.61 -16.52
C LYS A 96 3.61 7.04 -16.77
N TYR A 97 4.74 7.24 -17.47
CA TYR A 97 5.40 8.55 -17.49
C TYR A 97 5.37 9.25 -18.83
N THR A 98 4.95 8.63 -19.94
CA THR A 98 4.99 9.25 -21.27
C THR A 98 4.19 10.55 -21.31
N ASP A 99 2.94 10.55 -20.91
CA ASP A 99 2.09 11.74 -20.94
C ASP A 99 2.54 12.82 -19.95
N PHE A 100 3.07 12.41 -18.81
CA PHE A 100 3.67 13.34 -17.84
C PHE A 100 4.90 14.06 -18.39
N VAL A 101 5.79 13.34 -19.08
CA VAL A 101 6.98 13.93 -19.73
C VAL A 101 6.57 14.85 -20.86
N ILE A 102 5.67 14.42 -21.74
CA ILE A 102 5.17 15.26 -22.86
C ILE A 102 4.49 16.53 -22.32
N GLY A 103 3.60 16.39 -21.32
CA GLY A 103 2.94 17.52 -20.68
C GLY A 103 3.91 18.49 -20.02
N SER A 104 4.95 17.98 -19.37
CA SER A 104 6.00 18.80 -18.76
C SER A 104 6.83 19.55 -19.82
N ILE A 105 7.19 18.90 -20.93
CA ILE A 105 7.87 19.54 -22.06
C ILE A 105 6.98 20.65 -22.62
N ASN A 106 5.71 20.38 -22.89
CA ASN A 106 4.77 21.37 -23.41
C ASN A 106 4.66 22.59 -22.48
N SER A 107 4.59 22.36 -21.17
CA SER A 107 4.50 23.45 -20.18
C SER A 107 5.74 24.34 -20.14
N ILE A 108 6.93 23.78 -20.40
CA ILE A 108 8.20 24.51 -20.36
C ILE A 108 8.51 25.19 -21.72
N THR A 109 8.25 24.50 -22.82
CA THR A 109 8.71 24.91 -24.14
C THR A 109 7.61 25.52 -25.01
N GLY A 110 6.34 25.29 -24.70
CA GLY A 110 5.21 25.65 -25.55
C GLY A 110 5.10 24.81 -26.84
N ALA A 111 5.77 23.64 -26.92
CA ALA A 111 5.94 22.87 -28.15
C ALA A 111 4.63 22.27 -28.71
N GLY A 112 3.56 22.19 -27.93
CA GLY A 112 2.25 21.68 -28.38
C GLY A 112 2.25 20.21 -28.82
N LEU A 113 3.13 19.38 -28.26
CA LEU A 113 3.18 17.95 -28.56
C LEU A 113 1.89 17.26 -28.11
N SER A 114 1.34 16.38 -28.94
CA SER A 114 0.13 15.63 -28.62
C SER A 114 0.38 14.62 -27.51
N LEU A 115 -0.50 14.59 -26.48
CA LEU A 115 -0.54 13.53 -25.47
C LEU A 115 -1.04 12.23 -26.11
N LEU A 116 -0.50 11.10 -25.66
CA LEU A 116 -0.86 9.79 -26.19
C LEU A 116 -2.09 9.20 -25.51
N HIS A 117 -2.51 9.76 -24.35
CA HIS A 117 -3.64 9.29 -23.54
C HIS A 117 -3.57 7.78 -23.22
N ILE A 118 -2.36 7.32 -22.87
CA ILE A 118 -2.11 5.91 -22.54
C ILE A 118 -2.74 5.60 -21.20
N ALA A 119 -3.69 4.65 -21.18
CA ALA A 119 -4.25 4.17 -19.93
C ALA A 119 -3.21 3.35 -19.14
N LEU A 120 -3.08 3.64 -17.85
CA LEU A 120 -2.15 2.94 -16.97
C LEU A 120 -2.70 1.55 -16.60
N PRO A 121 -2.03 0.44 -16.94
CA PRO A 121 -2.47 -0.88 -16.52
C PRO A 121 -2.51 -1.01 -15.00
N ILE A 122 -3.63 -1.44 -14.44
CA ILE A 122 -3.79 -1.59 -12.99
C ILE A 122 -2.73 -2.55 -12.44
N GLY A 123 -2.06 -2.14 -11.37
CA GLY A 123 -1.05 -2.98 -10.68
C GLY A 123 0.31 -3.07 -11.36
N ILE A 124 0.55 -2.40 -12.52
CA ILE A 124 1.84 -2.48 -13.22
C ILE A 124 3.02 -2.10 -12.32
N SER A 125 2.88 -1.07 -11.49
CA SER A 125 3.93 -0.66 -10.55
C SER A 125 4.24 -1.72 -9.50
N PHE A 126 3.23 -2.49 -9.07
CA PHE A 126 3.38 -3.54 -8.06
C PHE A 126 4.06 -4.79 -8.63
N TYR A 127 3.54 -5.35 -9.73
CA TYR A 127 4.15 -6.56 -10.28
C TYR A 127 5.52 -6.30 -10.89
N THR A 128 5.79 -5.10 -11.46
CA THR A 128 7.13 -4.72 -11.90
C THR A 128 8.14 -4.73 -10.75
N PHE A 129 7.80 -4.14 -9.59
CA PHE A 129 8.68 -4.16 -8.42
C PHE A 129 8.86 -5.58 -7.86
N GLN A 130 7.82 -6.38 -7.92
CA GLN A 130 7.82 -7.77 -7.49
C GLN A 130 8.77 -8.62 -8.35
N THR A 131 8.68 -8.53 -9.69
CA THR A 131 9.51 -9.30 -10.61
C THR A 131 10.95 -8.80 -10.64
N MET A 132 11.18 -7.49 -10.63
CA MET A 132 12.53 -6.93 -10.50
C MET A 132 13.23 -7.41 -9.23
N SER A 133 12.52 -7.48 -8.09
CA SER A 133 13.11 -8.00 -6.86
C SER A 133 13.55 -9.47 -7.01
N TYR A 134 12.76 -10.28 -7.69
CA TYR A 134 13.11 -11.68 -7.96
C TYR A 134 14.40 -11.80 -8.79
N THR A 135 14.53 -11.09 -9.90
CA THR A 135 15.71 -11.17 -10.77
C THR A 135 16.98 -10.64 -10.08
N ILE A 136 16.84 -9.57 -9.26
CA ILE A 136 17.92 -9.07 -8.42
C ILE A 136 18.33 -10.11 -7.37
N ASP A 137 17.39 -10.76 -6.70
CA ASP A 137 17.67 -11.76 -5.66
C ASP A 137 18.32 -13.04 -6.26
N VAL A 138 17.93 -13.46 -7.48
CA VAL A 138 18.61 -14.52 -8.24
C VAL A 138 20.07 -14.10 -8.55
N TYR A 139 20.27 -12.87 -9.01
CA TYR A 139 21.62 -12.36 -9.28
C TYR A 139 22.49 -12.30 -8.03
N ARG A 140 21.94 -11.88 -6.89
CA ARG A 140 22.63 -11.88 -5.60
C ARG A 140 22.90 -13.29 -5.08
N GLY A 141 22.13 -14.29 -5.51
CA GLY A 141 22.18 -15.66 -5.01
C GLY A 141 21.39 -15.86 -3.72
N GLU A 142 20.46 -14.96 -3.43
CA GLU A 142 19.57 -15.06 -2.28
C GLU A 142 18.47 -16.11 -2.53
N VAL A 143 18.10 -16.33 -3.80
CA VAL A 143 17.17 -17.36 -4.23
C VAL A 143 17.67 -18.07 -5.49
N ALA A 144 17.26 -19.32 -5.70
CA ALA A 144 17.46 -20.03 -6.96
C ALA A 144 16.43 -19.58 -8.00
N ALA A 145 16.83 -19.61 -9.30
CA ALA A 145 15.87 -19.30 -10.35
C ALA A 145 14.77 -20.35 -10.42
N GLN A 146 13.51 -19.91 -10.42
CA GLN A 146 12.35 -20.81 -10.50
C GLN A 146 12.37 -21.62 -11.80
N LYS A 147 12.24 -22.95 -11.67
CA LYS A 147 12.31 -23.87 -12.81
C LYS A 147 10.96 -24.10 -13.50
N ASN A 148 9.88 -23.84 -12.78
CA ASN A 148 8.52 -24.04 -13.28
C ASN A 148 7.84 -22.69 -13.55
N ILE A 149 7.59 -22.40 -14.83
CA ILE A 149 6.95 -21.15 -15.26
C ILE A 149 5.55 -20.96 -14.67
N LEU A 150 4.77 -22.03 -14.45
CA LEU A 150 3.43 -21.94 -13.83
C LEU A 150 3.53 -21.47 -12.39
N THR A 151 4.53 -21.95 -11.63
CA THR A 151 4.77 -21.53 -10.25
C THR A 151 5.21 -20.05 -10.22
N PHE A 152 6.07 -19.63 -11.14
CA PHE A 152 6.48 -18.24 -11.26
C PHE A 152 5.32 -17.33 -11.68
N ALA A 153 4.53 -17.74 -12.66
CA ALA A 153 3.32 -17.03 -13.07
C ALA A 153 2.32 -16.89 -11.92
N THR A 154 2.11 -17.97 -11.13
CA THR A 154 1.25 -17.89 -9.92
C THR A 154 1.77 -16.85 -8.94
N TYR A 155 3.09 -16.77 -8.70
CA TYR A 155 3.69 -15.77 -7.82
C TYR A 155 3.38 -14.35 -8.29
N VAL A 156 3.59 -14.06 -9.58
CA VAL A 156 3.41 -12.72 -10.13
C VAL A 156 1.93 -12.32 -10.17
N THR A 157 1.04 -13.24 -10.58
CA THR A 157 -0.38 -12.94 -10.81
C THR A 157 -1.25 -13.05 -9.57
N LEU A 158 -0.76 -13.58 -8.46
CA LEU A 158 -1.54 -13.97 -7.29
C LEU A 158 -2.50 -12.85 -6.85
N PHE A 159 -3.81 -13.04 -7.09
CA PHE A 159 -4.80 -11.98 -7.01
C PHE A 159 -4.91 -11.26 -5.64
N PRO A 160 -4.64 -11.91 -4.48
CA PRO A 160 -4.68 -11.19 -3.22
C PRO A 160 -3.67 -10.04 -3.13
N GLN A 161 -2.49 -10.18 -3.73
CA GLN A 161 -1.41 -9.17 -3.65
C GLN A 161 -1.31 -8.27 -4.89
N LEU A 162 -1.82 -8.72 -6.05
CA LEU A 162 -1.49 -8.20 -7.37
C LEU A 162 -1.72 -6.70 -7.55
N ILE A 163 -2.80 -6.15 -7.01
CA ILE A 163 -3.24 -4.79 -7.37
C ILE A 163 -2.72 -3.74 -6.39
N ALA A 164 -2.96 -3.91 -5.09
CA ALA A 164 -2.56 -3.00 -4.02
C ALA A 164 -2.27 -3.75 -2.71
N GLY A 165 -1.95 -5.03 -2.78
CA GLY A 165 -1.49 -5.82 -1.64
C GLY A 165 -0.09 -5.41 -1.19
N PRO A 166 0.45 -6.05 -0.14
CA PRO A 166 1.86 -5.91 0.19
C PRO A 166 2.73 -6.30 -1.02
N ILE A 167 3.81 -5.55 -1.29
CA ILE A 167 4.80 -5.94 -2.31
C ILE A 167 5.53 -7.17 -1.78
N VAL A 168 5.13 -8.35 -2.26
CA VAL A 168 5.65 -9.63 -1.78
C VAL A 168 6.89 -9.99 -2.58
N GLN A 169 8.02 -10.12 -1.90
CA GLN A 169 9.26 -10.58 -2.50
C GLN A 169 9.22 -12.10 -2.67
N TYR A 170 9.79 -12.64 -3.76
CA TYR A 170 9.78 -14.08 -4.05
C TYR A 170 10.36 -14.91 -2.90
N LYS A 171 11.47 -14.46 -2.31
CA LYS A 171 12.15 -15.13 -1.19
C LYS A 171 11.26 -15.32 0.05
N THR A 172 10.22 -14.51 0.22
CA THR A 172 9.33 -14.61 1.38
C THR A 172 8.23 -15.64 1.21
N VAL A 173 7.90 -16.03 -0.03
CA VAL A 173 6.81 -16.96 -0.36
C VAL A 173 7.27 -18.18 -1.17
N GLU A 174 8.56 -18.32 -1.42
CA GLU A 174 9.12 -19.43 -2.20
C GLU A 174 8.72 -20.79 -1.64
N LYS A 175 8.81 -20.95 -0.32
CA LYS A 175 8.48 -22.21 0.37
C LYS A 175 7.00 -22.56 0.23
N GLU A 176 6.11 -21.57 0.40
CA GLU A 176 4.67 -21.74 0.30
C GLU A 176 4.22 -21.98 -1.15
N LEU A 177 4.92 -21.40 -2.14
CA LEU A 177 4.69 -21.69 -3.56
C LEU A 177 4.96 -23.15 -3.90
N MET A 178 5.97 -23.75 -3.28
CA MET A 178 6.36 -25.14 -3.52
C MET A 178 5.58 -26.12 -2.66
N HIS A 179 5.47 -25.84 -1.37
CA HIS A 179 4.83 -26.71 -0.38
C HIS A 179 4.10 -25.87 0.67
N ARG A 180 2.78 -25.92 0.67
CA ARG A 180 1.96 -25.28 1.70
C ARG A 180 0.89 -26.21 2.23
N LYS A 181 0.63 -26.07 3.52
CA LYS A 181 -0.50 -26.69 4.21
C LYS A 181 -1.37 -25.57 4.76
N VAL A 182 -2.66 -25.75 4.72
CA VAL A 182 -3.62 -24.81 5.30
C VAL A 182 -4.37 -25.57 6.39
N THR A 183 -4.32 -25.03 7.61
CA THR A 183 -5.08 -25.53 8.74
C THR A 183 -6.43 -24.83 8.82
N LEU A 184 -7.38 -25.38 9.57
CA LEU A 184 -8.65 -24.70 9.87
C LEU A 184 -8.41 -23.40 10.65
N GLU A 185 -7.38 -23.37 11.50
CA GLU A 185 -6.97 -22.15 12.20
C GLU A 185 -6.50 -21.07 11.23
N ASP A 186 -5.64 -21.41 10.26
CA ASP A 186 -5.20 -20.47 9.24
C ASP A 186 -6.36 -19.92 8.42
N PHE A 187 -7.30 -20.79 8.04
CA PHE A 187 -8.50 -20.37 7.33
C PHE A 187 -9.35 -19.41 8.17
N SER A 188 -9.61 -19.76 9.44
CA SER A 188 -10.40 -18.94 10.36
C SER A 188 -9.75 -17.58 10.63
N GLU A 189 -8.43 -17.56 10.89
CA GLU A 189 -7.67 -16.32 11.08
C GLU A 189 -7.68 -15.46 9.82
N GLY A 190 -7.50 -16.10 8.65
CA GLY A 190 -7.57 -15.41 7.36
C GLY A 190 -8.92 -14.80 7.08
N ALA A 191 -10.00 -15.57 7.30
CA ALA A 191 -11.37 -15.10 7.09
C ALA A 191 -11.76 -13.96 8.04
N PHE A 192 -11.38 -14.05 9.33
CA PHE A 192 -11.57 -12.96 10.29
C PHE A 192 -10.81 -11.69 9.85
N ARG A 193 -9.55 -11.83 9.47
CA ARG A 193 -8.76 -10.69 9.02
C ARG A 193 -9.32 -10.06 7.73
N PHE A 194 -9.79 -10.88 6.81
CA PHE A 194 -10.48 -10.39 5.61
C PHE A 194 -11.73 -9.58 5.97
N SER A 195 -12.56 -10.06 6.90
CA SER A 195 -13.78 -9.36 7.34
C SER A 195 -13.47 -8.03 8.04
N VAL A 196 -12.40 -7.97 8.85
CA VAL A 196 -11.91 -6.71 9.45
C VAL A 196 -11.43 -5.74 8.36
N GLY A 197 -10.68 -6.23 7.36
CA GLY A 197 -10.24 -5.42 6.23
C GLY A 197 -11.40 -4.84 5.41
N LEU A 198 -12.42 -5.67 5.14
CA LEU A 198 -13.64 -5.24 4.47
C LEU A 198 -14.40 -4.18 5.28
N ALA A 199 -14.56 -4.37 6.59
CA ALA A 199 -15.17 -3.39 7.48
C ALA A 199 -14.40 -2.07 7.49
N LYS A 200 -13.06 -2.08 7.56
CA LYS A 200 -12.23 -0.88 7.43
C LYS A 200 -12.51 -0.12 6.13
N LYS A 201 -12.58 -0.83 5.00
CA LYS A 201 -12.87 -0.24 3.69
C LYS A 201 -14.26 0.36 3.62
N VAL A 202 -15.28 -0.42 3.98
CA VAL A 202 -16.69 -0.06 3.73
C VAL A 202 -17.21 0.89 4.81
N LEU A 203 -16.96 0.59 6.09
CA LEU A 203 -17.55 1.31 7.21
C LEU A 203 -16.73 2.53 7.66
N LEU A 204 -15.43 2.55 7.40
CA LEU A 204 -14.57 3.66 7.81
C LEU A 204 -14.11 4.48 6.61
N ALA A 205 -13.36 3.86 5.67
CA ALA A 205 -12.75 4.59 4.56
C ALA A 205 -13.77 5.20 3.60
N ASN A 206 -14.79 4.44 3.17
CA ASN A 206 -15.80 4.97 2.26
C ASN A 206 -16.57 6.10 2.91
N GLN A 207 -16.98 5.94 4.18
CA GLN A 207 -17.79 6.94 4.88
C GLN A 207 -17.03 8.26 5.10
N ILE A 208 -15.79 8.19 5.56
CA ILE A 208 -14.97 9.40 5.74
C ILE A 208 -14.55 10.01 4.39
N GLY A 209 -14.45 9.19 3.35
CA GLY A 209 -14.22 9.64 1.98
C GLY A 209 -15.36 10.52 1.44
N ASN A 210 -16.62 10.24 1.83
CA ASN A 210 -17.78 11.08 1.49
C ASN A 210 -17.61 12.47 2.12
N LEU A 211 -17.14 12.56 3.36
CA LEU A 211 -16.85 13.86 4.00
C LEU A 211 -15.76 14.64 3.24
N TRP A 212 -14.64 13.97 2.90
CA TRP A 212 -13.60 14.59 2.08
C TRP A 212 -14.13 15.11 0.75
N ASN A 213 -14.91 14.28 0.02
CA ASN A 213 -15.49 14.67 -1.26
C ASN A 213 -16.44 15.88 -1.11
N SER A 214 -17.26 15.92 -0.06
CA SER A 214 -18.15 17.04 0.19
C SER A 214 -17.39 18.33 0.46
N ILE A 215 -16.36 18.29 1.30
CA ILE A 215 -15.54 19.46 1.63
C ILE A 215 -14.72 19.92 0.41
N SER A 216 -14.13 18.99 -0.35
CA SER A 216 -13.29 19.33 -1.51
C SER A 216 -14.05 20.00 -2.67
N GLN A 217 -15.38 19.92 -2.67
CA GLN A 217 -16.26 20.55 -3.67
C GLN A 217 -16.77 21.93 -3.25
N LEU A 218 -16.46 22.38 -2.03
CA LEU A 218 -16.86 23.70 -1.57
C LEU A 218 -16.10 24.81 -2.33
N ASN A 219 -16.83 25.83 -2.77
CA ASN A 219 -16.22 27.00 -3.41
C ASN A 219 -15.45 27.88 -2.41
N HIS A 220 -15.87 27.90 -1.15
CA HIS A 220 -15.27 28.66 -0.08
C HIS A 220 -15.19 27.78 1.17
N MET A 221 -14.09 27.82 1.86
CA MET A 221 -13.85 27.05 3.08
C MET A 221 -13.24 27.96 4.15
N SER A 222 -13.64 27.75 5.41
CA SER A 222 -12.91 28.30 6.55
C SER A 222 -11.62 27.51 6.81
N VAL A 223 -10.75 28.05 7.63
CA VAL A 223 -9.54 27.36 8.10
C VAL A 223 -9.89 26.02 8.74
N ALA A 224 -10.88 26.01 9.62
CA ALA A 224 -11.32 24.80 10.33
C ALA A 224 -11.92 23.76 9.38
N THR A 225 -12.70 24.19 8.37
CA THR A 225 -13.26 23.28 7.35
C THR A 225 -12.14 22.65 6.50
N ALA A 226 -11.13 23.44 6.10
CA ALA A 226 -9.99 22.92 5.34
C ALA A 226 -9.18 21.89 6.13
N TRP A 227 -8.90 22.15 7.42
CA TRP A 227 -8.25 21.17 8.29
C TRP A 227 -9.08 19.91 8.50
N LEU A 228 -10.40 20.05 8.68
CA LEU A 228 -11.30 18.89 8.80
C LEU A 228 -11.26 18.02 7.53
N GLY A 229 -11.27 18.63 6.34
CA GLY A 229 -11.11 17.94 5.07
C GLY A 229 -9.77 17.20 4.96
N ALA A 230 -8.66 17.85 5.29
CA ALA A 230 -7.33 17.25 5.29
C ALA A 230 -7.22 16.06 6.27
N ILE A 231 -7.83 16.17 7.45
CA ILE A 231 -7.92 15.07 8.43
C ILE A 231 -8.81 13.93 7.88
N ALA A 232 -9.94 14.27 7.26
CA ALA A 232 -10.82 13.27 6.65
C ALA A 232 -10.11 12.46 5.56
N TYR A 233 -9.36 13.13 4.67
CA TYR A 233 -8.55 12.44 3.66
C TYR A 233 -7.45 11.58 4.29
N SER A 234 -6.81 12.06 5.36
CA SER A 234 -5.78 11.30 6.09
C SER A 234 -6.33 9.99 6.64
N PHE A 235 -7.54 9.99 7.22
CA PHE A 235 -8.19 8.77 7.65
C PHE A 235 -8.65 7.91 6.47
N GLN A 236 -9.18 8.52 5.41
CA GLN A 236 -9.60 7.80 4.21
C GLN A 236 -8.46 6.99 3.62
N ILE A 237 -7.30 7.60 3.31
CA ILE A 237 -6.16 6.90 2.72
C ILE A 237 -5.62 5.79 3.62
N TYR A 238 -5.63 6.00 4.94
CA TYR A 238 -5.18 4.98 5.89
C TYR A 238 -6.11 3.77 5.93
N PHE A 239 -7.41 3.98 6.14
CA PHE A 239 -8.35 2.87 6.27
C PHE A 239 -8.64 2.20 4.93
N ASP A 240 -8.60 2.93 3.82
CA ASP A 240 -8.70 2.37 2.48
C ASP A 240 -7.55 1.39 2.21
N PHE A 241 -6.33 1.85 2.37
CA PHE A 241 -5.16 1.04 2.05
C PHE A 241 -4.88 -0.05 3.09
N SER A 242 -5.01 0.24 4.39
CA SER A 242 -4.85 -0.80 5.42
C SER A 242 -5.98 -1.84 5.35
N GLY A 243 -7.20 -1.45 4.99
CA GLY A 243 -8.31 -2.37 4.74
C GLY A 243 -8.02 -3.32 3.60
N TYR A 244 -7.52 -2.80 2.47
CA TYR A 244 -7.10 -3.65 1.36
C TYR A 244 -5.96 -4.60 1.76
N SER A 245 -4.93 -4.09 2.45
CA SER A 245 -3.83 -4.91 2.96
C SER A 245 -4.31 -6.03 3.88
N ASP A 246 -5.24 -5.75 4.79
CA ASP A 246 -5.81 -6.77 5.67
C ASP A 246 -6.60 -7.82 4.90
N MET A 247 -7.38 -7.41 3.90
CA MET A 247 -8.07 -8.35 3.01
C MET A 247 -7.08 -9.22 2.23
N ALA A 248 -6.03 -8.63 1.68
CA ALA A 248 -4.98 -9.33 0.94
C ALA A 248 -4.25 -10.36 1.80
N ILE A 249 -3.84 -9.96 3.03
CA ILE A 249 -3.16 -10.85 3.99
C ILE A 249 -4.11 -11.96 4.45
N GLY A 250 -5.39 -11.62 4.70
CA GLY A 250 -6.42 -12.58 5.07
C GLY A 250 -6.64 -13.63 3.98
N LEU A 251 -6.81 -13.20 2.73
CA LEU A 251 -6.91 -14.09 1.57
C LEU A 251 -5.65 -14.95 1.40
N GLY A 252 -4.46 -14.32 1.49
CA GLY A 252 -3.21 -15.06 1.45
C GLY A 252 -3.20 -16.20 2.46
N ARG A 253 -3.57 -15.92 3.71
CA ARG A 253 -3.61 -16.92 4.78
C ARG A 253 -4.62 -18.04 4.53
N MET A 254 -5.81 -17.72 3.97
CA MET A 254 -6.79 -18.72 3.56
C MET A 254 -6.26 -19.66 2.46
N PHE A 255 -5.33 -19.21 1.62
CA PHE A 255 -4.66 -20.02 0.61
C PHE A 255 -3.30 -20.58 1.04
N GLY A 256 -2.89 -20.39 2.29
CA GLY A 256 -1.65 -20.90 2.86
C GLY A 256 -0.40 -20.09 2.54
N PHE A 257 -0.56 -18.80 2.29
CA PHE A 257 0.54 -17.83 2.15
C PHE A 257 0.56 -16.87 3.34
N TYR A 258 1.76 -16.58 3.85
CA TYR A 258 1.97 -15.67 4.97
C TYR A 258 2.61 -14.37 4.48
N PHE A 259 1.79 -13.41 4.08
CA PHE A 259 2.26 -12.10 3.65
C PHE A 259 2.69 -11.25 4.86
N LEU A 260 3.69 -10.39 4.63
CA LEU A 260 4.18 -9.47 5.65
C LEU A 260 3.16 -8.37 5.94
N GLU A 261 3.18 -7.88 7.19
CA GLU A 261 2.39 -6.73 7.60
C GLU A 261 2.78 -5.49 6.79
N ASN A 262 1.78 -4.74 6.33
CA ASN A 262 2.00 -3.52 5.55
C ASN A 262 1.76 -2.24 6.38
N PHE A 263 1.00 -2.35 7.46
CA PHE A 263 0.69 -1.25 8.38
C PHE A 263 0.80 -1.68 9.83
N ASN A 264 1.33 -0.80 10.68
CA ASN A 264 1.46 -1.02 12.11
C ASN A 264 1.07 0.24 12.91
N PHE A 265 -0.22 0.61 12.89
CA PHE A 265 -0.75 1.80 13.57
C PHE A 265 0.10 3.06 13.32
N PRO A 266 0.25 3.49 12.07
CA PRO A 266 1.16 4.59 11.70
C PRO A 266 0.79 5.92 12.36
N TYR A 267 -0.49 6.16 12.62
CA TYR A 267 -0.96 7.40 13.26
C TYR A 267 -0.67 7.48 14.76
N MET A 268 0.01 6.47 15.34
CA MET A 268 0.57 6.52 16.70
C MET A 268 2.04 6.96 16.74
N SER A 269 2.61 7.34 15.59
CA SER A 269 4.02 7.72 15.47
C SER A 269 4.32 9.08 16.11
N LYS A 270 5.55 9.22 16.62
CA LYS A 270 6.06 10.44 17.28
C LYS A 270 7.04 11.21 16.41
N THR A 271 7.50 10.59 15.33
CA THR A 271 8.43 11.16 14.36
C THR A 271 8.04 10.72 12.95
N ILE A 272 8.47 11.46 11.93
CA ILE A 272 8.26 11.09 10.54
C ILE A 272 9.04 9.80 10.20
N THR A 273 10.22 9.62 10.77
CA THR A 273 11.00 8.38 10.65
C THR A 273 10.23 7.17 11.20
N GLU A 274 9.56 7.30 12.36
CA GLU A 274 8.73 6.23 12.92
C GLU A 274 7.49 6.00 12.07
N PHE A 275 6.84 7.06 11.57
CA PHE A 275 5.67 6.97 10.71
C PHE A 275 5.95 6.07 9.49
N TRP A 276 7.05 6.29 8.77
CA TRP A 276 7.39 5.52 7.57
C TRP A 276 7.88 4.10 7.87
N ARG A 277 8.26 3.79 9.10
CA ARG A 277 8.51 2.41 9.56
C ARG A 277 7.21 1.65 9.83
N ARG A 278 6.08 2.35 9.95
CA ARG A 278 4.76 1.81 10.28
C ARG A 278 3.78 1.88 9.11
N TRP A 279 4.06 2.72 8.11
CA TRP A 279 3.26 2.94 6.91
C TRP A 279 3.89 2.25 5.72
N HIS A 280 3.08 1.48 4.94
CA HIS A 280 3.48 0.82 3.69
C HIS A 280 4.85 0.12 3.81
N ILE A 281 4.96 -0.76 4.80
CA ILE A 281 6.21 -1.40 5.22
C ILE A 281 6.87 -2.16 4.07
N SER A 282 6.06 -2.82 3.23
CA SER A 282 6.56 -3.60 2.08
C SER A 282 7.27 -2.71 1.04
N LEU A 283 6.71 -1.54 0.71
CA LEU A 283 7.35 -0.57 -0.20
C LEU A 283 8.62 0.01 0.40
N SER A 284 8.57 0.43 1.67
CA SER A 284 9.73 0.97 2.39
C SER A 284 10.87 -0.06 2.46
N SER A 285 10.54 -1.33 2.70
CA SER A 285 11.49 -2.44 2.70
C SER A 285 12.09 -2.66 1.31
N TRP A 286 11.27 -2.61 0.26
CA TRP A 286 11.72 -2.75 -1.12
C TRP A 286 12.73 -1.66 -1.49
N PHE A 287 12.39 -0.37 -1.30
CA PHE A 287 13.31 0.73 -1.59
C PHE A 287 14.58 0.68 -0.75
N ARG A 288 14.48 0.27 0.51
CA ARG A 288 15.65 0.09 1.38
C ARG A 288 16.60 -0.97 0.80
N GLU A 289 16.07 -2.12 0.39
CA GLU A 289 16.84 -3.31 0.01
C GLU A 289 17.41 -3.21 -1.40
N TYR A 290 16.62 -2.66 -2.34
CA TYR A 290 16.99 -2.63 -3.75
C TYR A 290 17.52 -1.28 -4.25
N VAL A 291 17.34 -0.19 -3.49
CA VAL A 291 17.84 1.14 -3.87
C VAL A 291 18.78 1.72 -2.81
N TYR A 292 18.32 1.90 -1.57
CA TYR A 292 19.09 2.60 -0.53
C TYR A 292 20.40 1.89 -0.18
N ILE A 293 20.37 0.58 0.07
CA ILE A 293 21.55 -0.22 0.41
C ILE A 293 22.54 -0.27 -0.76
N PRO A 294 22.15 -0.56 -2.01
CA PRO A 294 23.05 -0.53 -3.16
C PRO A 294 23.73 0.83 -3.40
N LEU A 295 23.05 1.95 -3.11
CA LEU A 295 23.63 3.30 -3.19
C LEU A 295 24.68 3.58 -2.10
N GLY A 296 24.88 2.66 -1.16
CA GLY A 296 25.83 2.74 -0.05
C GLY A 296 25.19 2.91 1.32
N GLY A 297 23.86 3.06 1.40
CA GLY A 297 23.10 3.17 2.64
C GLY A 297 23.64 4.30 3.54
N ASN A 298 23.89 3.96 4.81
CA ASN A 298 24.48 4.87 5.82
C ASN A 298 25.99 4.64 6.04
N ARG A 299 26.65 3.79 5.22
CA ARG A 299 28.05 3.36 5.46
C ARG A 299 29.08 4.30 4.84
N LYS A 300 28.69 5.21 3.95
CA LYS A 300 29.58 6.10 3.18
C LYS A 300 29.57 7.56 3.64
N GLY A 301 29.32 7.80 4.95
CA GLY A 301 29.26 9.13 5.54
C GLY A 301 27.91 9.83 5.41
N LEU A 302 27.76 10.95 6.15
CA LEU A 302 26.48 11.66 6.31
C LEU A 302 25.97 12.24 4.99
N VAL A 303 26.83 12.92 4.23
CA VAL A 303 26.44 13.58 2.95
C VAL A 303 25.87 12.54 1.97
N ARG A 304 26.54 11.40 1.84
CA ARG A 304 26.04 10.31 0.97
C ARG A 304 24.73 9.72 1.50
N GLN A 305 24.57 9.64 2.81
CA GLN A 305 23.34 9.17 3.42
C GLN A 305 22.17 10.13 3.11
N LEU A 306 22.36 11.44 3.25
CA LEU A 306 21.33 12.44 2.93
C LEU A 306 20.95 12.40 1.45
N PHE A 307 21.94 12.30 0.55
CA PHE A 307 21.69 12.10 -0.88
C PHE A 307 20.86 10.84 -1.15
N ASN A 308 21.22 9.72 -0.53
CA ASN A 308 20.49 8.45 -0.70
C ASN A 308 19.04 8.57 -0.19
N ILE A 309 18.79 9.28 0.91
CA ILE A 309 17.45 9.55 1.42
C ILE A 309 16.66 10.34 0.38
N MET A 310 17.20 11.43 -0.15
CA MET A 310 16.52 12.26 -1.15
C MET A 310 16.20 11.46 -2.41
N VAL A 311 17.15 10.69 -2.94
CA VAL A 311 16.93 9.84 -4.12
C VAL A 311 15.80 8.84 -3.89
N VAL A 312 15.81 8.13 -2.77
CA VAL A 312 14.76 7.16 -2.43
C VAL A 312 13.39 7.84 -2.36
N TRP A 313 13.30 9.00 -1.71
CA TRP A 313 12.02 9.68 -1.55
C TRP A 313 11.50 10.32 -2.85
N MET A 314 12.36 10.85 -3.69
CA MET A 314 11.98 11.28 -5.04
C MET A 314 11.45 10.11 -5.89
N LEU A 315 12.14 8.96 -5.86
CA LEU A 315 11.69 7.76 -6.55
C LEU A 315 10.39 7.21 -5.96
N THR A 316 10.20 7.31 -4.63
CA THR A 316 8.95 6.92 -3.97
C THR A 316 7.80 7.81 -4.43
N GLY A 317 8.01 9.11 -4.50
CA GLY A 317 7.01 10.05 -5.03
C GLY A 317 6.65 9.73 -6.48
N LEU A 318 7.62 9.58 -7.36
CA LEU A 318 7.39 9.18 -8.75
C LEU A 318 6.69 7.82 -8.87
N TRP A 319 7.01 6.87 -8.00
CA TRP A 319 6.35 5.57 -8.00
C TRP A 319 4.85 5.67 -7.70
N HIS A 320 4.43 6.60 -6.84
CA HIS A 320 3.01 6.82 -6.54
C HIS A 320 2.25 7.35 -7.75
N GLY A 321 2.78 8.32 -8.48
CA GLY A 321 2.08 8.87 -9.63
C GLY A 321 2.94 9.75 -10.53
N ALA A 322 2.53 9.84 -11.78
CA ALA A 322 3.16 10.68 -12.79
C ALA A 322 2.56 12.10 -12.76
N ASN A 323 2.79 12.82 -11.67
CA ASN A 323 2.33 14.19 -11.51
C ASN A 323 3.27 14.94 -10.54
N TRP A 324 3.35 16.26 -10.69
CA TRP A 324 4.25 17.10 -9.90
C TRP A 324 3.94 17.13 -8.41
N ASN A 325 2.67 16.97 -8.00
CA ASN A 325 2.31 16.86 -6.58
C ASN A 325 2.99 15.67 -5.89
N PHE A 326 3.12 14.52 -6.60
CA PHE A 326 3.82 13.35 -6.05
C PHE A 326 5.34 13.56 -5.95
N VAL A 327 5.93 14.28 -6.91
CA VAL A 327 7.34 14.70 -6.82
C VAL A 327 7.53 15.61 -5.61
N LEU A 328 6.67 16.63 -5.46
CA LEU A 328 6.70 17.56 -4.32
C LEU A 328 6.51 16.81 -2.98
N TRP A 329 5.60 15.86 -2.93
CA TRP A 329 5.38 15.01 -1.77
C TRP A 329 6.63 14.17 -1.42
N GLY A 330 7.30 13.61 -2.41
CA GLY A 330 8.56 12.90 -2.20
C GLY A 330 9.67 13.82 -1.67
N VAL A 331 9.83 15.01 -2.25
CA VAL A 331 10.79 16.02 -1.77
C VAL A 331 10.45 16.45 -0.34
N TYR A 332 9.19 16.71 -0.03
CA TYR A 332 8.70 17.08 1.30
C TYR A 332 9.16 16.08 2.37
N TYR A 333 8.89 14.79 2.17
CA TYR A 333 9.31 13.76 3.13
C TYR A 333 10.82 13.52 3.12
N GLY A 334 11.48 13.62 1.97
CA GLY A 334 12.94 13.57 1.89
C GLY A 334 13.60 14.64 2.76
N VAL A 335 13.12 15.89 2.66
CA VAL A 335 13.61 17.02 3.48
C VAL A 335 13.33 16.80 4.95
N LEU A 336 12.10 16.42 5.33
CA LEU A 336 11.75 16.17 6.73
C LEU A 336 12.63 15.09 7.37
N LEU A 337 12.86 13.99 6.67
CA LEU A 337 13.71 12.91 7.17
C LEU A 337 15.18 13.31 7.27
N MET A 338 15.67 14.17 6.36
CA MET A 338 17.01 14.74 6.48
C MET A 338 17.12 15.65 7.72
N ILE A 339 16.14 16.53 7.97
CA ILE A 339 16.09 17.39 9.15
C ILE A 339 16.04 16.55 10.44
N GLU A 340 15.17 15.53 10.49
CA GLU A 340 15.11 14.60 11.61
C GLU A 340 16.46 13.92 11.83
N LYS A 341 17.10 13.44 10.76
CA LYS A 341 18.39 12.75 10.85
C LYS A 341 19.52 13.64 11.31
N LEU A 342 19.55 14.91 10.87
CA LEU A 342 20.61 15.84 11.20
C LEU A 342 20.62 16.24 12.68
N PHE A 343 19.46 16.63 13.22
CA PHE A 343 19.38 17.14 14.58
C PHE A 343 18.05 16.90 15.29
N LEU A 344 16.91 16.88 14.58
CA LEU A 344 15.61 17.00 15.21
C LEU A 344 15.23 15.75 16.02
N LEU A 345 15.63 14.54 15.62
CA LEU A 345 15.39 13.32 16.40
C LEU A 345 15.96 13.42 17.81
N LYS A 346 17.19 13.97 17.95
CA LYS A 346 17.83 14.15 19.26
C LYS A 346 17.08 15.13 20.17
N TRP A 347 16.35 16.07 19.60
CA TRP A 347 15.50 17.02 20.34
C TRP A 347 14.18 16.37 20.71
N LEU A 348 13.53 15.70 19.77
CA LEU A 348 12.26 15.00 19.99
C LEU A 348 12.38 13.91 21.06
N ASP A 349 13.52 13.20 21.12
CA ASP A 349 13.79 12.18 22.14
C ASP A 349 13.84 12.75 23.57
N LYS A 350 14.10 14.07 23.74
CA LYS A 350 14.12 14.76 25.04
C LYS A 350 12.76 15.31 25.45
N LEU A 351 11.82 15.38 24.51
CA LEU A 351 10.49 15.95 24.73
C LEU A 351 9.48 14.88 25.15
N PRO A 352 8.41 15.25 25.85
CA PRO A 352 7.30 14.35 26.13
C PRO A 352 6.71 13.77 24.83
N ASN A 353 6.35 12.50 24.86
CA ASN A 353 5.88 11.75 23.70
C ASN A 353 4.70 12.40 22.96
N TRP A 354 3.83 13.12 23.65
CA TRP A 354 2.68 13.78 23.04
C TRP A 354 3.09 14.95 22.13
N ILE A 355 4.21 15.64 22.42
CA ILE A 355 4.73 16.71 21.55
C ILE A 355 5.23 16.12 20.23
N GLY A 356 6.00 15.02 20.29
CA GLY A 356 6.42 14.31 19.09
C GLY A 356 5.23 13.81 18.28
N HIS A 357 4.17 13.35 18.95
CA HIS A 357 2.96 12.91 18.28
C HIS A 357 2.25 14.06 17.54
N ILE A 358 2.06 15.23 18.17
CA ILE A 358 1.48 16.41 17.52
C ILE A 358 2.35 16.84 16.33
N TYR A 359 3.67 16.93 16.51
CA TYR A 359 4.61 17.22 15.42
C TYR A 359 4.43 16.27 14.24
N SER A 360 4.45 14.98 14.51
CA SER A 360 4.37 13.96 13.46
C SER A 360 3.01 14.04 12.73
N MET A 361 1.91 14.09 13.47
CA MET A 361 0.56 14.09 12.86
C MET A 361 0.28 15.39 12.10
N PHE A 362 0.71 16.53 12.60
CA PHE A 362 0.60 17.80 11.89
C PHE A 362 1.28 17.74 10.50
N LEU A 363 2.52 17.26 10.44
CA LEU A 363 3.26 17.14 9.19
C LEU A 363 2.68 16.02 8.28
N VAL A 364 2.18 14.94 8.86
CA VAL A 364 1.54 13.86 8.08
C VAL A 364 0.27 14.35 7.41
N VAL A 365 -0.58 15.12 8.09
CA VAL A 365 -1.80 15.71 7.49
C VAL A 365 -1.46 16.66 6.34
N ILE A 366 -0.43 17.51 6.50
CA ILE A 366 0.06 18.35 5.40
C ILE A 366 0.57 17.48 4.23
N GLY A 367 1.34 16.44 4.52
CA GLY A 367 1.83 15.51 3.51
C GLY A 367 0.70 14.84 2.73
N TRP A 368 -0.37 14.43 3.41
CA TRP A 368 -1.55 13.85 2.74
C TRP A 368 -2.35 14.89 1.95
N THR A 369 -2.36 16.15 2.37
CA THR A 369 -2.93 17.25 1.58
C THR A 369 -2.18 17.44 0.25
N ILE A 370 -0.84 17.42 0.29
CA ILE A 370 -0.02 17.48 -0.92
C ILE A 370 -0.31 16.27 -1.84
N PHE A 371 -0.49 15.11 -1.26
CA PHE A 371 -0.79 13.88 -2.02
C PHE A 371 -2.18 13.91 -2.68
N ALA A 372 -3.18 14.47 -1.99
CA ALA A 372 -4.58 14.50 -2.43
C ALA A 372 -4.82 15.42 -3.64
N GLN A 373 -4.09 16.52 -3.72
CA GLN A 373 -4.33 17.58 -4.70
C GLN A 373 -3.39 17.42 -5.90
N THR A 374 -3.91 16.92 -7.00
CA THR A 374 -3.11 16.70 -8.23
C THR A 374 -2.81 17.98 -8.99
N ASP A 375 -3.63 19.02 -8.87
CA ASP A 375 -3.39 20.34 -9.41
C ASP A 375 -2.59 21.20 -8.43
N ILE A 376 -1.40 21.67 -8.86
CA ILE A 376 -0.49 22.48 -8.02
C ILE A 376 -1.10 23.83 -7.63
N HIS A 377 -1.93 24.41 -8.48
CA HIS A 377 -2.64 25.68 -8.16
C HIS A 377 -3.66 25.44 -7.06
N GLN A 378 -4.51 24.41 -7.22
CA GLN A 378 -5.50 24.04 -6.19
C GLN A 378 -4.83 23.66 -4.88
N LEU A 379 -3.69 22.94 -4.94
CA LEU A 379 -2.88 22.65 -3.76
C LEU A 379 -2.45 23.95 -3.06
N GLY A 380 -1.93 24.92 -3.83
CA GLY A 380 -1.52 26.22 -3.29
C GLY A 380 -2.65 26.96 -2.58
N GLU A 381 -3.83 27.04 -3.21
CA GLU A 381 -5.02 27.69 -2.63
C GLU A 381 -5.54 26.94 -1.38
N TYR A 382 -5.56 25.60 -1.43
CA TYR A 382 -5.97 24.80 -0.27
C TYR A 382 -5.02 25.01 0.93
N LEU A 383 -3.71 25.01 0.70
CA LEU A 383 -2.73 25.30 1.76
C LEU A 383 -2.86 26.74 2.29
N LYS A 384 -3.06 27.75 1.42
CA LYS A 384 -3.34 29.12 1.86
C LYS A 384 -4.54 29.16 2.79
N THR A 385 -5.64 28.50 2.42
CA THR A 385 -6.84 28.39 3.24
C THR A 385 -6.57 27.74 4.59
N MET A 386 -5.85 26.59 4.60
CA MET A 386 -5.46 25.89 5.85
C MET A 386 -4.71 26.80 6.83
N PHE A 387 -3.89 27.71 6.32
CA PHE A 387 -3.09 28.63 7.15
C PHE A 387 -3.68 30.05 7.30
N GLY A 388 -4.93 30.24 6.86
CA GLY A 388 -5.65 31.53 7.02
C GLY A 388 -5.06 32.67 6.20
N ILE A 389 -4.38 32.36 5.10
CA ILE A 389 -3.79 33.37 4.21
C ILE A 389 -4.88 33.85 3.24
N GLY A 390 -5.15 35.16 3.18
CA GLY A 390 -6.12 35.75 2.23
C GLY A 390 -7.50 36.09 2.83
N HIS A 391 -7.57 36.51 4.10
CA HIS A 391 -8.81 36.90 4.79
C HIS A 391 -9.86 35.78 4.91
N VAL A 392 -9.40 34.55 5.14
CA VAL A 392 -10.25 33.38 5.33
C VAL A 392 -10.82 33.36 6.76
N ALA A 393 -12.11 33.08 6.91
CA ALA A 393 -12.73 32.92 8.23
C ALA A 393 -12.07 31.72 8.98
N VAL A 394 -11.91 31.86 10.30
CA VAL A 394 -11.33 30.80 11.13
C VAL A 394 -12.26 29.58 11.17
N ALA A 395 -13.55 29.82 11.33
CA ALA A 395 -14.58 28.77 11.34
C ALA A 395 -15.87 29.32 10.70
N ASP A 396 -16.71 28.43 10.19
CA ASP A 396 -17.99 28.72 9.54
C ASP A 396 -19.07 27.71 9.96
N SER A 397 -20.31 27.91 9.46
CA SER A 397 -21.42 26.99 9.69
C SER A 397 -21.17 25.60 9.11
N ASP A 398 -20.46 25.52 7.99
CA ASP A 398 -20.14 24.26 7.32
C ASP A 398 -19.21 23.39 8.18
N PHE A 399 -18.21 24.01 8.85
CA PHE A 399 -17.38 23.30 9.81
C PHE A 399 -18.22 22.66 10.93
N LEU A 400 -19.12 23.42 11.54
CA LEU A 400 -19.95 22.91 12.64
C LEU A 400 -20.90 21.81 12.17
N TYR A 401 -21.47 21.96 10.97
CA TYR A 401 -22.33 20.97 10.36
C TYR A 401 -21.58 19.66 10.07
N PHE A 402 -20.43 19.74 9.38
CA PHE A 402 -19.66 18.57 9.02
C PHE A 402 -19.05 17.88 10.25
N LEU A 403 -18.57 18.63 11.23
CA LEU A 403 -18.04 18.08 12.47
C LEU A 403 -19.15 17.36 13.26
N GLY A 404 -20.30 17.99 13.42
CA GLY A 404 -21.45 17.43 14.17
C GLY A 404 -22.04 16.18 13.50
N SER A 405 -22.28 16.23 12.19
CA SER A 405 -22.86 15.11 11.45
C SER A 405 -21.91 13.89 11.35
N ASN A 406 -20.61 14.09 11.45
CA ASN A 406 -19.61 13.01 11.37
C ASN A 406 -18.91 12.71 12.70
N ALA A 407 -19.38 13.28 13.84
CA ALA A 407 -18.69 13.15 15.12
C ALA A 407 -18.50 11.69 15.56
N VAL A 408 -19.53 10.85 15.44
CA VAL A 408 -19.46 9.42 15.78
C VAL A 408 -18.44 8.69 14.92
N LEU A 409 -18.42 8.97 13.60
CA LEU A 409 -17.46 8.39 12.67
C LEU A 409 -16.04 8.82 13.01
N LEU A 410 -15.80 10.09 13.31
CA LEU A 410 -14.48 10.60 13.69
C LEU A 410 -13.95 9.94 14.98
N VAL A 411 -14.82 9.77 15.99
CA VAL A 411 -14.46 9.04 17.22
C VAL A 411 -14.11 7.58 16.91
N ALA A 412 -14.89 6.91 16.06
CA ALA A 412 -14.61 5.53 15.66
C ALA A 412 -13.27 5.40 14.89
N LEU A 413 -12.96 6.35 14.00
CA LEU A 413 -11.70 6.40 13.26
C LEU A 413 -10.49 6.60 14.17
N ILE A 414 -10.59 7.51 15.14
CA ILE A 414 -9.55 7.72 16.15
C ILE A 414 -9.34 6.44 16.97
N ALA A 415 -10.42 5.85 17.49
CA ALA A 415 -10.35 4.61 18.26
C ALA A 415 -9.72 3.45 17.47
N ALA A 416 -10.09 3.29 16.18
CA ALA A 416 -9.54 2.27 15.31
C ALA A 416 -8.05 2.51 14.93
N SER A 417 -7.55 3.75 15.09
CA SER A 417 -6.15 4.12 14.83
C SER A 417 -5.22 3.87 16.04
N ILE A 418 -5.76 3.58 17.22
CA ILE A 418 -4.97 3.37 18.44
C ILE A 418 -4.46 1.94 18.53
N ASP A 419 -3.16 1.77 18.80
CA ASP A 419 -2.55 0.45 19.06
C ASP A 419 -2.88 -0.02 20.50
N TYR A 420 -4.03 -0.66 20.63
CA TYR A 420 -4.44 -1.27 21.90
C TYR A 420 -3.47 -2.35 22.41
N ARG A 421 -2.63 -2.93 21.55
CA ARG A 421 -1.61 -3.92 21.91
C ARG A 421 -0.53 -3.32 22.81
N VAL A 422 -0.22 -2.02 22.66
CA VAL A 422 0.72 -1.31 23.53
C VAL A 422 0.16 -1.25 24.95
N TRP A 423 -1.12 -0.93 25.09
CA TRP A 423 -1.82 -0.90 26.37
C TRP A 423 -1.91 -2.31 26.98
N MET A 424 -2.28 -3.29 26.18
CA MET A 424 -2.34 -4.70 26.59
C MET A 424 -0.97 -5.26 27.01
N ARG A 425 0.14 -4.87 26.32
CA ARG A 425 1.50 -5.26 26.73
C ARG A 425 1.92 -4.62 28.06
N ARG A 426 1.50 -3.39 28.33
CA ARG A 426 1.74 -2.75 29.64
C ARG A 426 1.00 -3.48 30.78
N LEU A 427 -0.22 -3.91 30.52
CA LEU A 427 -0.96 -4.79 31.45
C LEU A 427 -0.21 -6.12 31.66
N LYS A 428 0.35 -6.70 30.59
CA LYS A 428 1.10 -7.96 30.62
C LYS A 428 2.43 -7.87 31.40
N GLN A 429 3.07 -6.70 31.42
CA GLN A 429 4.32 -6.46 32.18
C GLN A 429 4.06 -6.20 33.68
N GLY A 430 2.83 -5.92 34.08
CA GLY A 430 2.40 -5.86 35.47
C GLY A 430 1.96 -7.22 36.02
N LYS A 431 1.48 -7.25 37.28
CA LYS A 431 0.90 -8.46 37.90
C LYS A 431 -0.34 -9.03 37.17
N ASP A 432 -0.78 -8.34 36.09
CA ASP A 432 -1.99 -8.65 35.31
C ASP A 432 -1.71 -9.36 33.97
N ALA A 433 -0.53 -9.99 33.80
CA ALA A 433 -0.20 -10.83 32.65
C ALA A 433 -1.26 -11.92 32.36
N THR A 434 -1.95 -12.36 33.41
CA THR A 434 -3.05 -13.31 33.36
C THR A 434 -4.29 -12.82 32.64
N ILE A 435 -4.53 -11.49 32.57
CA ILE A 435 -5.73 -10.94 31.93
C ILE A 435 -5.61 -11.03 30.40
N TYR A 436 -4.43 -10.75 29.80
CA TYR A 436 -4.26 -10.90 28.35
C TYR A 436 -4.39 -12.35 27.89
N ASP A 437 -3.69 -13.26 28.58
CA ASP A 437 -3.75 -14.69 28.27
C ASP A 437 -5.16 -15.23 28.56
N ALA A 438 -5.84 -14.72 29.61
CA ALA A 438 -7.23 -15.04 29.89
C ALA A 438 -8.20 -14.51 28.80
N ILE A 439 -7.97 -13.34 28.21
CA ILE A 439 -8.80 -12.84 27.10
C ILE A 439 -8.48 -13.60 25.82
N ALA A 440 -7.20 -13.74 25.47
CA ALA A 440 -6.76 -14.38 24.24
C ALA A 440 -7.08 -15.89 24.19
N THR A 441 -7.07 -16.56 25.34
CA THR A 441 -7.41 -17.98 25.50
C THR A 441 -8.83 -18.22 26.04
N SER A 442 -9.58 -17.12 26.31
CA SER A 442 -10.91 -17.25 26.92
C SER A 442 -11.90 -17.90 25.93
N LYS A 443 -12.75 -18.77 26.46
CA LYS A 443 -13.93 -19.28 25.72
C LYS A 443 -14.76 -18.12 25.13
N GLY A 444 -14.78 -16.97 25.81
CA GLY A 444 -15.43 -15.76 25.34
C GLY A 444 -14.87 -15.24 24.00
N TRP A 445 -13.54 -15.19 23.82
CA TRP A 445 -12.92 -14.76 22.56
C TRP A 445 -13.15 -15.76 21.43
N THR A 446 -13.12 -17.06 21.75
CA THR A 446 -13.41 -18.13 20.78
C THR A 446 -14.84 -18.01 20.19
N ILE A 447 -15.80 -17.52 21.00
CA ILE A 447 -17.17 -17.27 20.55
C ILE A 447 -17.31 -15.87 19.93
N ALA A 448 -16.70 -14.85 20.54
CA ALA A 448 -16.81 -13.46 20.07
C ALA A 448 -16.23 -13.24 18.65
N LYS A 449 -15.14 -13.92 18.33
CA LYS A 449 -14.46 -13.78 17.04
C LYS A 449 -15.34 -14.14 15.84
N PRO A 450 -15.98 -15.34 15.76
CA PRO A 450 -16.89 -15.66 14.67
C PRO A 450 -18.14 -14.77 14.66
N VAL A 451 -18.66 -14.37 15.82
CA VAL A 451 -19.78 -13.42 15.90
C VAL A 451 -19.40 -12.07 15.30
N LEU A 452 -18.25 -11.51 15.69
CA LEU A 452 -17.74 -10.26 15.14
C LEU A 452 -17.50 -10.35 13.64
N MET A 453 -16.97 -11.49 13.16
CA MET A 453 -16.78 -11.72 11.73
C MET A 453 -18.11 -11.63 10.97
N VAL A 454 -19.14 -12.30 11.45
CA VAL A 454 -20.47 -12.28 10.85
C VAL A 454 -21.08 -10.87 10.90
N VAL A 455 -20.96 -10.18 12.03
CA VAL A 455 -21.45 -8.78 12.17
C VAL A 455 -20.74 -7.86 11.18
N PHE A 456 -19.40 -7.92 11.08
CA PHE A 456 -18.64 -7.11 10.12
C PHE A 456 -19.05 -7.39 8.67
N LEU A 457 -19.26 -8.65 8.32
CA LEU A 457 -19.71 -9.02 6.98
C LEU A 457 -21.12 -8.50 6.70
N LEU A 458 -22.10 -8.75 7.60
CA LEU A 458 -23.48 -8.34 7.40
C LEU A 458 -23.62 -6.82 7.32
N VAL A 459 -22.97 -6.07 8.23
CA VAL A 459 -23.00 -4.61 8.20
C VAL A 459 -22.29 -4.08 6.95
N SER A 460 -21.14 -4.66 6.56
CA SER A 460 -20.48 -4.27 5.31
C SER A 460 -21.34 -4.55 4.09
N PHE A 461 -22.07 -5.68 4.04
CA PHE A 461 -23.00 -5.97 2.95
C PHE A 461 -24.16 -4.96 2.90
N ALA A 462 -24.71 -4.60 4.06
CA ALA A 462 -25.79 -3.60 4.12
C ALA A 462 -25.35 -2.25 3.53
N PHE A 463 -24.14 -1.80 3.84
CA PHE A 463 -23.57 -0.56 3.26
C PHE A 463 -23.25 -0.70 1.77
N LEU A 464 -22.74 -1.86 1.33
CA LEU A 464 -22.44 -2.09 -0.10
C LEU A 464 -23.67 -2.12 -0.99
N VAL A 465 -24.85 -2.45 -0.48
CA VAL A 465 -26.10 -2.39 -1.23
C VAL A 465 -26.49 -0.95 -1.59
N GLY A 466 -26.18 -0.02 -0.68
CA GLY A 466 -26.48 1.41 -0.88
C GLY A 466 -25.40 2.18 -1.63
N ASP A 467 -24.18 1.65 -1.70
CA ASP A 467 -23.05 2.34 -2.32
C ASP A 467 -22.89 1.93 -3.79
N SER A 468 -22.75 2.92 -4.67
CA SER A 468 -22.23 2.72 -6.02
C SER A 468 -20.78 2.21 -5.94
N TYR A 469 -20.28 1.65 -7.07
CA TYR A 469 -18.90 1.17 -7.21
C TYR A 469 -17.87 2.17 -6.65
N ASN A 470 -17.21 1.80 -5.55
CA ASN A 470 -16.21 2.61 -4.88
C ASN A 470 -14.86 1.87 -4.93
N PRO A 471 -14.03 2.09 -5.97
CA PRO A 471 -12.71 1.46 -6.09
C PRO A 471 -11.76 1.99 -5.00
N PHE A 472 -10.68 1.25 -4.76
CA PHE A 472 -9.62 1.71 -3.87
C PHE A 472 -8.96 2.97 -4.43
N LEU A 473 -8.55 3.88 -3.54
CA LEU A 473 -7.87 5.12 -3.91
C LEU A 473 -6.65 4.85 -4.81
N TYR A 474 -5.92 3.77 -4.58
CA TYR A 474 -4.75 3.38 -5.36
C TYR A 474 -5.04 3.07 -6.84
N PHE A 475 -6.27 2.88 -7.25
CA PHE A 475 -6.62 2.75 -8.67
C PHE A 475 -6.64 4.10 -9.42
N ARG A 476 -6.49 5.20 -8.70
CA ARG A 476 -6.51 6.56 -9.26
C ARG A 476 -5.10 7.12 -9.51
N PHE A 477 -4.05 6.40 -9.10
CA PHE A 477 -2.65 6.88 -9.15
C PHE A 477 -1.76 6.03 -10.04
#